data_401014837f1bb321045010fb14645566
#
_entry.id   401014837f1bb321045010fb14645566
#
_cell.length_a   1.000
_cell.length_b   1.000
_cell.length_c   1.000
_cell.angle_alpha   90.00
_cell.angle_beta   90.00
_cell.angle_gamma   90.00
#
_symmetry.space_group_name_H-M   'P 1'
#
loop_
_entity.id
_entity.type
_entity.pdbx_description
1 polymer ?
#
loop_
_entity_poly.entity_id
_entity_poly.type
_entity_poly.pdbx_seq_one_letter_code
_entity_poly.pdbx_strand_id
1 'polypeptide(L)'
;MATKAPDAPPGANAADRKFLERNGSRLSKSTLRAKWTHAAGDQPDRNGQTLATRSPDVIRDWATRRNAIPVTATRGDDGRPRTLRFDFGGDNGNGRSSRLEEISWDEWLGVFEDRKLVFLYQERRRDGSDSNFFRLDNPKREDG
;
A
#
# COMPACT_ATOMS: atom_id res chain seq x y z
N MET A 1 -10.13 34.76 -1.73
CA MET A 1 -9.14 33.79 -2.08
C MET A 1 -9.70 32.40 -2.09
N ALA A 2 -9.37 31.67 -3.11
CA ALA A 2 -9.90 30.34 -3.21
C ALA A 2 -9.47 29.51 -2.01
N THR A 3 -10.36 28.70 -1.51
CA THR A 3 -10.03 27.78 -0.46
C THR A 3 -9.00 26.81 -0.99
N LYS A 4 -7.90 26.78 -0.35
CA LYS A 4 -6.89 25.82 -0.69
C LYS A 4 -7.34 24.43 -0.35
N ALA A 5 -7.15 23.52 -1.25
CA ALA A 5 -7.14 22.13 -0.84
C ALA A 5 -6.06 21.94 0.21
N PRO A 6 -6.24 20.97 1.12
CA PRO A 6 -5.16 20.66 2.05
C PRO A 6 -3.85 20.50 1.28
N ASP A 7 -2.77 20.95 1.86
CA ASP A 7 -1.49 20.85 1.21
C ASP A 7 -1.25 19.42 0.78
N ALA A 8 -0.86 19.24 -0.47
CA ALA A 8 -0.56 17.91 -0.97
C ALA A 8 0.62 17.34 -0.19
N PRO A 9 0.61 16.04 0.10
CA PRO A 9 1.74 15.42 0.79
C PRO A 9 2.99 15.46 -0.07
N PRO A 10 4.17 15.33 0.54
CA PRO A 10 5.41 15.31 -0.22
C PRO A 10 5.35 14.27 -1.34
N GLY A 11 5.89 14.60 -2.48
CA GLY A 11 5.99 13.67 -3.61
C GLY A 11 4.71 13.50 -4.41
N ALA A 12 3.58 14.07 -3.98
CA ALA A 12 2.32 13.90 -4.70
C ALA A 12 2.38 14.58 -6.07
N ASN A 13 1.99 13.84 -7.10
CA ASN A 13 1.90 14.39 -8.46
C ASN A 13 0.45 14.83 -8.75
N ALA A 14 0.19 15.25 -9.99
CA ALA A 14 -1.13 15.75 -10.35
C ALA A 14 -2.22 14.70 -10.18
N ALA A 15 -1.94 13.45 -10.55
CA ALA A 15 -2.91 12.36 -10.39
C ALA A 15 -3.20 12.09 -8.92
N ASP A 16 -2.17 12.12 -8.09
CA ASP A 16 -2.33 11.93 -6.65
C ASP A 16 -3.20 13.03 -6.06
N ARG A 17 -2.97 14.27 -6.48
CA ARG A 17 -3.78 15.38 -5.98
C ARG A 17 -5.24 15.23 -6.35
N LYS A 18 -5.53 14.78 -7.56
CA LYS A 18 -6.90 14.52 -7.95
C LYS A 18 -7.53 13.43 -7.13
N PHE A 19 -6.79 12.36 -6.89
CA PHE A 19 -7.24 11.27 -6.04
C PHE A 19 -7.54 11.79 -4.63
N LEU A 20 -6.65 12.61 -4.09
CA LEU A 20 -6.81 13.15 -2.74
C LEU A 20 -7.96 14.13 -2.64
N GLU A 21 -8.25 14.89 -3.70
CA GLU A 21 -9.41 15.77 -3.71
C GLU A 21 -10.70 14.99 -3.51
N ARG A 22 -10.77 13.79 -4.09
CA ARG A 22 -11.97 12.96 -4.03
C ARG A 22 -12.04 12.12 -2.78
N ASN A 23 -10.91 11.70 -2.25
CA ASN A 23 -10.86 10.67 -1.22
C ASN A 23 -10.13 11.10 0.04
N GLY A 24 -9.39 12.20 0.01
CA GLY A 24 -8.45 12.54 1.08
C GLY A 24 -9.09 12.70 2.44
N SER A 25 -10.32 13.22 2.52
CA SER A 25 -10.97 13.43 3.80
C SER A 25 -11.28 12.12 4.52
N ARG A 26 -11.26 11.00 3.82
CA ARG A 26 -11.53 9.68 4.38
C ARG A 26 -10.28 8.86 4.62
N LEU A 27 -9.13 9.41 4.25
CA LEU A 27 -7.86 8.71 4.43
C LEU A 27 -7.24 9.07 5.76
N SER A 28 -6.37 8.19 6.24
CA SER A 28 -5.73 8.40 7.54
C SER A 28 -4.73 9.56 7.47
N LYS A 29 -4.41 10.10 8.63
CA LYS A 29 -3.39 11.14 8.72
C LYS A 29 -2.04 10.63 8.28
N SER A 30 -1.76 9.35 8.52
CA SER A 30 -0.51 8.75 8.07
C SER A 30 -0.36 8.82 6.56
N THR A 31 -1.45 8.55 5.83
CA THR A 31 -1.44 8.66 4.38
C THR A 31 -1.21 10.10 3.93
N LEU A 32 -1.85 11.04 4.59
CA LEU A 32 -1.74 12.45 4.21
C LEU A 32 -0.38 13.05 4.53
N ARG A 33 0.38 12.42 5.43
CA ARG A 33 1.72 12.87 5.81
C ARG A 33 2.83 12.10 5.13
N ALA A 34 2.53 10.96 4.53
CA ALA A 34 3.54 10.13 3.90
C ALA A 34 4.12 10.82 2.67
N LYS A 35 5.32 10.41 2.30
CA LYS A 35 5.89 10.81 1.00
C LYS A 35 5.31 9.88 -0.06
N TRP A 36 4.72 10.45 -1.10
CA TRP A 36 4.12 9.67 -2.18
C TRP A 36 5.16 9.31 -3.23
N THR A 37 5.09 8.09 -3.73
CA THR A 37 6.06 7.57 -4.70
C THR A 37 5.30 7.01 -5.90
N HIS A 38 6.00 6.89 -7.06
CA HIS A 38 5.35 6.56 -8.32
C HIS A 38 6.15 5.57 -9.17
N ALA A 39 7.44 5.46 -8.92
CA ALA A 39 8.31 4.61 -9.71
C ALA A 39 9.09 3.69 -8.79
N ALA A 40 9.29 2.45 -9.25
CA ALA A 40 10.20 1.55 -8.57
C ALA A 40 11.56 2.24 -8.48
N GLY A 41 12.13 2.26 -7.30
CA GLY A 41 13.37 2.98 -7.08
C GLY A 41 13.23 4.33 -6.41
N ASP A 42 12.01 4.88 -6.33
CA ASP A 42 11.80 6.07 -5.51
C ASP A 42 12.16 5.74 -4.06
N GLN A 43 12.90 6.63 -3.43
CA GLN A 43 13.47 6.36 -2.12
C GLN A 43 12.88 7.26 -1.05
N PRO A 44 12.87 6.82 0.20
CA PRO A 44 12.52 7.72 1.31
C PRO A 44 13.62 8.77 1.50
N ASP A 45 13.25 9.85 2.15
CA ASP A 45 14.20 10.89 2.48
C ASP A 45 15.07 10.52 3.68
N ARG A 46 14.56 9.59 4.51
CA ARG A 46 15.25 9.16 5.72
C ARG A 46 14.77 7.77 6.12
N ASN A 47 15.56 7.10 6.92
CA ASN A 47 15.16 5.80 7.47
C ASN A 47 13.91 5.96 8.34
N GLY A 48 13.01 5.00 8.25
CA GLY A 48 11.79 5.00 9.05
C GLY A 48 10.67 5.84 8.48
N GLN A 49 10.90 6.52 7.36
CA GLN A 49 9.85 7.34 6.76
C GLN A 49 8.76 6.45 6.16
N THR A 50 7.50 6.82 6.40
CA THR A 50 6.37 6.16 5.74
C THR A 50 6.19 6.74 4.35
N LEU A 51 6.04 5.82 3.39
CA LEU A 51 5.79 6.15 1.99
C LEU A 51 4.38 5.75 1.63
N ALA A 52 3.83 6.36 0.60
CA ALA A 52 2.50 6.04 0.10
C ALA A 52 2.53 5.93 -1.42
N THR A 53 1.77 5.02 -1.97
CA THR A 53 1.71 4.90 -3.42
C THR A 53 0.38 4.28 -3.86
N ARG A 54 0.00 4.60 -5.09
CA ARG A 54 -1.04 3.88 -5.81
C ARG A 54 -0.48 3.20 -7.07
N SER A 55 0.84 3.20 -7.21
CA SER A 55 1.49 2.62 -8.38
C SER A 55 1.62 1.11 -8.23
N PRO A 56 1.06 0.32 -9.15
CA PRO A 56 1.25 -1.13 -9.14
C PRO A 56 2.73 -1.53 -9.21
N ASP A 57 3.52 -0.80 -9.97
CA ASP A 57 4.92 -1.13 -10.13
C ASP A 57 5.69 -0.97 -8.82
N VAL A 58 5.37 0.08 -8.06
CA VAL A 58 6.02 0.30 -6.77
C VAL A 58 5.65 -0.82 -5.80
N ILE A 59 4.37 -1.20 -5.77
CA ILE A 59 3.90 -2.25 -4.86
C ILE A 59 4.57 -3.58 -5.17
N ARG A 60 4.59 -3.96 -6.45
CA ARG A 60 5.20 -5.22 -6.87
C ARG A 60 6.69 -5.24 -6.59
N ASP A 61 7.38 -4.15 -6.88
CA ASP A 61 8.81 -4.06 -6.65
C ASP A 61 9.13 -4.21 -5.16
N TRP A 62 8.40 -3.49 -4.31
CA TRP A 62 8.61 -3.56 -2.88
C TRP A 62 8.43 -4.99 -2.36
N ALA A 63 7.34 -5.63 -2.77
CA ALA A 63 7.04 -6.99 -2.33
C ALA A 63 8.06 -8.00 -2.86
N THR A 64 8.42 -7.88 -4.14
CA THR A 64 9.35 -8.81 -4.77
C THR A 64 10.72 -8.77 -4.11
N ARG A 65 11.20 -7.57 -3.79
CA ARG A 65 12.49 -7.43 -3.11
C ARG A 65 12.50 -8.07 -1.73
N ARG A 66 11.32 -8.34 -1.16
CA ARG A 66 11.17 -8.95 0.17
C ARG A 66 10.74 -10.40 0.10
N ASN A 67 10.74 -10.98 -1.10
CA ASN A 67 10.25 -12.35 -1.31
C ASN A 67 8.79 -12.52 -0.89
N ALA A 68 8.02 -11.46 -0.93
CA ALA A 68 6.62 -11.52 -0.59
C ALA A 68 5.79 -11.89 -1.82
N ILE A 69 4.76 -12.69 -1.60
CA ILE A 69 3.80 -13.01 -2.65
C ILE A 69 2.43 -12.47 -2.27
N PRO A 70 1.62 -12.12 -3.28
CA PRO A 70 0.27 -11.65 -3.00
C PRO A 70 -0.62 -12.81 -2.57
N VAL A 71 -1.39 -12.60 -1.50
CA VAL A 71 -2.27 -13.63 -0.97
C VAL A 71 -3.57 -13.01 -0.47
N THR A 72 -4.55 -13.86 -0.23
CA THR A 72 -5.78 -13.46 0.44
C THR A 72 -6.08 -14.45 1.55
N ALA A 73 -6.71 -13.98 2.61
CA ALA A 73 -7.15 -14.84 3.70
C ALA A 73 -8.55 -15.42 3.41
N THR A 74 -9.40 -14.65 2.76
CA THR A 74 -10.76 -15.09 2.44
C THR A 74 -11.22 -14.47 1.13
N ARG A 75 -12.17 -15.15 0.49
CA ARG A 75 -12.84 -14.60 -0.68
C ARG A 75 -14.25 -14.18 -0.32
N GLY A 76 -14.76 -13.18 -1.04
CA GLY A 76 -16.15 -12.75 -0.88
C GLY A 76 -17.09 -13.65 -1.67
N ASP A 77 -18.38 -13.35 -1.58
CA ASP A 77 -19.41 -14.10 -2.29
C ASP A 77 -19.28 -13.99 -3.81
N ASP A 78 -18.63 -12.92 -4.27
CA ASP A 78 -18.38 -12.72 -5.70
C ASP A 78 -17.13 -13.46 -6.19
N GLY A 79 -16.49 -14.23 -5.32
CA GLY A 79 -15.28 -14.98 -5.66
C GLY A 79 -14.01 -14.14 -5.63
N ARG A 80 -14.12 -12.85 -5.39
CA ARG A 80 -12.95 -11.97 -5.36
C ARG A 80 -12.30 -11.96 -3.98
N PRO A 81 -10.99 -11.70 -3.90
CA PRO A 81 -10.34 -11.58 -2.60
C PRO A 81 -11.03 -10.54 -1.73
N ARG A 82 -11.34 -10.95 -0.51
CA ARG A 82 -11.92 -10.02 0.46
C ARG A 82 -10.83 -9.21 1.16
N THR A 83 -9.69 -9.87 1.43
CA THR A 83 -8.55 -9.21 2.04
C THR A 83 -7.37 -9.26 1.08
N LEU A 84 -6.53 -8.24 1.15
CA LEU A 84 -5.29 -8.20 0.39
C LEU A 84 -4.14 -8.25 1.38
N ARG A 85 -3.29 -9.26 1.26
CA ARG A 85 -2.17 -9.47 2.15
C ARG A 85 -0.94 -9.90 1.37
N PHE A 86 0.18 -9.94 2.06
CA PHE A 86 1.42 -10.53 1.54
C PHE A 86 1.86 -11.65 2.46
N ASP A 87 2.48 -12.65 1.85
CA ASP A 87 3.14 -13.71 2.59
C ASP A 87 4.64 -13.57 2.34
N PHE A 88 5.38 -13.30 3.41
CA PHE A 88 6.81 -13.04 3.33
C PHE A 88 7.65 -14.31 3.47
N GLY A 89 7.02 -15.46 3.57
CA GLY A 89 7.72 -16.73 3.57
C GLY A 89 8.18 -17.25 4.91
N GLY A 90 8.09 -16.49 5.93
CA GLY A 90 8.46 -16.93 7.27
C GLY A 90 9.97 -17.08 7.47
N ASP A 91 10.50 -16.44 8.50
CA ASP A 91 11.93 -16.44 8.79
C ASP A 91 12.42 -17.75 9.41
N ASN A 92 11.50 -18.54 9.90
CA ASN A 92 11.86 -19.79 10.58
C ASN A 92 11.99 -20.96 9.62
N GLY A 93 11.92 -20.71 8.32
CA GLY A 93 12.06 -21.76 7.33
C GLY A 93 10.84 -22.63 7.13
N ASN A 94 9.75 -22.32 7.78
CA ASN A 94 8.53 -23.12 7.66
C ASN A 94 7.76 -22.86 6.38
N GLY A 95 8.27 -21.97 5.53
CA GLY A 95 7.62 -21.66 4.28
C GLY A 95 6.38 -20.81 4.46
N ARG A 96 5.52 -20.89 3.48
CA ARG A 96 4.34 -20.03 3.41
C ARG A 96 3.19 -20.59 4.21
N SER A 97 2.34 -19.71 4.70
CA SER A 97 1.20 -20.11 5.52
C SER A 97 0.17 -20.86 4.68
N SER A 98 -0.30 -22.01 5.17
CA SER A 98 -1.37 -22.75 4.51
C SER A 98 -2.74 -22.11 4.69
N ARG A 99 -2.86 -21.11 5.57
CA ARG A 99 -4.13 -20.41 5.79
C ARG A 99 -4.36 -19.30 4.79
N LEU A 100 -3.34 -18.97 4.01
CA LEU A 100 -3.40 -17.90 3.03
C LEU A 100 -3.39 -18.51 1.64
N GLU A 101 -4.23 -18.01 0.79
CA GLU A 101 -4.30 -18.46 -0.59
C GLU A 101 -3.50 -17.52 -1.46
N GLU A 102 -2.55 -18.06 -2.22
CA GLU A 102 -1.80 -17.26 -3.19
C GLU A 102 -2.73 -16.86 -4.33
N ILE A 103 -2.68 -15.58 -4.70
CA ILE A 103 -3.45 -15.06 -5.82
C ILE A 103 -2.50 -14.36 -6.78
N SER A 104 -2.97 -14.10 -7.99
CA SER A 104 -2.15 -13.41 -8.97
C SER A 104 -1.99 -11.94 -8.61
N TRP A 105 -0.93 -11.33 -9.13
CA TRP A 105 -0.78 -9.89 -9.01
C TRP A 105 -1.92 -9.14 -9.68
N ASP A 106 -2.41 -9.64 -10.81
CA ASP A 106 -3.54 -9.00 -11.49
C ASP A 106 -4.78 -8.99 -10.59
N GLU A 107 -5.04 -10.09 -9.91
CA GLU A 107 -6.17 -10.18 -9.00
C GLU A 107 -6.00 -9.25 -7.80
N TRP A 108 -4.82 -9.26 -7.20
CA TRP A 108 -4.51 -8.42 -6.04
C TRP A 108 -4.61 -6.94 -6.39
N LEU A 109 -3.95 -6.55 -7.48
CA LEU A 109 -3.91 -5.15 -7.90
C LEU A 109 -5.25 -4.68 -8.44
N GLY A 110 -6.02 -5.57 -9.07
CA GLY A 110 -7.36 -5.24 -9.52
C GLY A 110 -8.29 -4.85 -8.37
N VAL A 111 -8.25 -5.62 -7.30
CA VAL A 111 -9.03 -5.29 -6.10
C VAL A 111 -8.53 -4.01 -5.46
N PHE A 112 -7.21 -3.83 -5.41
CA PHE A 112 -6.60 -2.62 -4.88
C PHE A 112 -7.13 -1.38 -5.60
N GLU A 113 -7.14 -1.41 -6.92
CA GLU A 113 -7.59 -0.29 -7.73
C GLU A 113 -9.09 -0.05 -7.56
N ASP A 114 -9.89 -1.12 -7.59
CA ASP A 114 -11.33 -1.01 -7.49
C ASP A 114 -11.76 -0.38 -6.17
N ARG A 115 -11.04 -0.68 -5.09
CA ARG A 115 -11.37 -0.16 -3.77
C ARG A 115 -10.73 1.19 -3.48
N LYS A 116 -9.97 1.73 -4.42
CA LYS A 116 -9.29 3.03 -4.27
C LYS A 116 -8.37 3.05 -3.06
N LEU A 117 -7.64 1.96 -2.86
CA LEU A 117 -6.75 1.84 -1.72
C LEU A 117 -5.47 2.64 -1.93
N VAL A 118 -4.83 2.99 -0.83
CA VAL A 118 -3.49 3.56 -0.84
C VAL A 118 -2.58 2.60 -0.10
N PHE A 119 -1.43 2.31 -0.70
CA PHE A 119 -0.44 1.41 -0.13
C PHE A 119 0.55 2.23 0.69
N LEU A 120 0.50 2.04 2.00
CA LEU A 120 1.47 2.65 2.92
C LEU A 120 2.55 1.62 3.19
N TYR A 121 3.81 2.06 3.17
CA TYR A 121 4.92 1.13 3.33
C TYR A 121 6.16 1.84 3.83
N GLN A 122 7.14 1.07 4.24
CA GLN A 122 8.46 1.57 4.59
C GLN A 122 9.50 0.78 3.84
N GLU A 123 10.56 1.46 3.42
CA GLU A 123 11.71 0.76 2.85
C GLU A 123 12.64 0.29 3.94
N ARG A 124 12.88 1.13 4.95
CA ARG A 124 13.79 0.81 6.04
C ARG A 124 13.23 1.27 7.35
N ARG A 125 13.62 0.55 8.39
CA ARG A 125 13.37 0.97 9.77
C ARG A 125 14.33 2.09 10.12
N ARG A 126 14.11 2.72 11.27
CA ARG A 126 14.98 3.80 11.72
C ARG A 126 16.44 3.37 11.85
N ASP A 127 16.69 2.11 12.17
CA ASP A 127 18.04 1.59 12.31
C ASP A 127 18.70 1.24 10.97
N GLY A 128 18.01 1.47 9.86
CA GLY A 128 18.52 1.22 8.53
C GLY A 128 18.27 -0.18 8.00
N SER A 129 17.72 -1.09 8.81
CA SER A 129 17.38 -2.43 8.33
C SER A 129 16.13 -2.39 7.47
N ASP A 130 15.97 -3.40 6.62
CA ASP A 130 14.80 -3.49 5.77
C ASP A 130 13.52 -3.61 6.59
N SER A 131 12.49 -2.93 6.15
CA SER A 131 11.19 -2.96 6.80
C SER A 131 10.20 -3.74 5.96
N ASN A 132 9.42 -4.60 6.61
CA ASN A 132 8.31 -5.29 5.97
C ASN A 132 6.96 -4.62 6.30
N PHE A 133 7.01 -3.44 6.85
CA PHE A 133 5.77 -2.74 7.20
C PHE A 133 5.01 -2.32 5.96
N PHE A 134 3.73 -2.68 5.92
CA PHE A 134 2.79 -2.12 4.96
C PHE A 134 1.40 -2.04 5.58
N ARG A 135 0.58 -1.19 5.01
CA ARG A 135 -0.81 -1.08 5.41
C ARG A 135 -1.60 -0.56 4.21
N LEU A 136 -2.83 -1.02 4.09
CA LEU A 136 -3.72 -0.53 3.04
C LEU A 136 -4.71 0.43 3.68
N ASP A 137 -4.75 1.65 3.15
CA ASP A 137 -5.69 2.65 3.62
C ASP A 137 -6.86 2.67 2.65
N ASN A 138 -8.07 2.59 3.19
CA ASN A 138 -9.28 2.46 2.39
C ASN A 138 -10.19 3.66 2.65
N PRO A 139 -10.39 4.54 1.64
CA PRO A 139 -11.24 5.72 1.84
C PRO A 139 -12.72 5.37 2.02
N LYS A 140 -13.10 4.14 1.66
CA LYS A 140 -14.48 3.69 1.83
C LYS A 140 -14.65 2.84 3.07
N ARG A 141 -13.63 2.78 3.92
CA ARG A 141 -13.73 2.02 5.16
C ARG A 141 -14.85 2.58 5.99
N GLU A 142 -15.73 1.70 6.43
CA GLU A 142 -16.73 2.10 7.37
C GLU A 142 -16.12 2.12 8.76
N ASP A 143 -16.30 3.22 9.43
CA ASP A 143 -15.90 3.33 10.82
C ASP A 143 -17.01 2.72 11.66
N GLY A 144 -17.15 1.45 11.47
CA GLY A 144 -18.17 0.74 12.22
C GLY A 144 -17.82 0.71 13.65
#